data_b9cd107d4b7e68010138fc41913ce680
#
_entry.id   b9cd107d4b7e68010138fc41913ce680
#
_cell.length_a   1.000
_cell.length_b   1.000
_cell.length_c   1.000
_cell.angle_alpha   90.00
_cell.angle_beta   90.00
_cell.angle_gamma   90.00
#
_symmetry.space_group_name_H-M   'P 1'
#
loop_
_entity.id
_entity.type
_entity.pdbx_description
1 polymer ?
#
loop_
_entity_poly.entity_id
_entity_poly.type
_entity_poly.pdbx_seq_one_letter_code
_entity_poly.pdbx_strand_id
1 'polypeptide(L)'
;MSRYLVEHTHRIGIRSRWQSGSRYLETCNERDLGRSLSVAFLITYYMLPQYFGVRLPGFDMTAQRMLIVLLGLFILSKESRKKIFWEGVKNCKLWPAMAGYLGICFYTGVLRGHIGTFLYPLIELLALFLVVYVLREYLGSDGYLVLFRRMLLVLCLLGIVEAGMGRTPFAYLETIPGLYTGGMIRSGSYRIMGPANHSLAYGLILISGLPLLCIDETKRCFDIFQHLPLMLLVIINVFLTGSRSTLAVMGLELLLLCILAPGTQRKRLLFTVLPVGLLILWLALLFPNSAPGHYILLQLSTVVDEMFGTSMAERYGVDSTSLANSASYRDALLQIFAVDWLNPWLG
;
A
#
# COMPACT_ATOMS: atom_id res chain seq x y z
N MET A 1 30.31 3.16 -14.13
CA MET A 1 29.19 3.69 -13.35
C MET A 1 28.73 2.75 -12.21
N SER A 2 28.81 1.43 -12.35
CA SER A 2 28.45 0.44 -11.32
C SER A 2 29.39 0.42 -10.08
N ARG A 3 30.67 0.70 -10.21
CA ARG A 3 31.63 0.75 -9.07
C ARG A 3 31.44 1.98 -8.17
N TYR A 4 30.99 3.10 -8.70
CA TYR A 4 30.76 4.34 -7.93
C TYR A 4 29.59 4.25 -6.96
N LEU A 5 28.54 3.52 -7.28
CA LEU A 5 27.38 3.33 -6.38
C LEU A 5 27.74 2.39 -5.23
N VAL A 6 28.59 1.40 -5.43
CA VAL A 6 29.01 0.45 -4.38
C VAL A 6 29.97 1.12 -3.39
N GLU A 7 30.86 2.00 -3.84
CA GLU A 7 31.78 2.75 -2.94
C GLU A 7 31.09 3.86 -2.16
N HIS A 8 30.08 4.51 -2.73
CA HIS A 8 29.33 5.55 -1.99
C HIS A 8 28.37 4.97 -0.93
N THR A 9 27.85 3.76 -1.10
CA THR A 9 27.08 3.09 -0.04
C THR A 9 27.96 2.65 1.13
N HIS A 10 29.26 2.46 0.93
CA HIS A 10 30.20 2.17 2.01
C HIS A 10 30.60 3.40 2.83
N ARG A 11 30.37 4.63 2.34
CA ARG A 11 30.68 5.89 3.03
C ARG A 11 29.51 6.55 3.74
N ILE A 12 28.27 6.09 3.54
CA ILE A 12 27.18 6.50 4.42
C ILE A 12 27.31 5.66 5.70
N GLY A 13 28.24 6.08 6.54
CA GLY A 13 28.42 5.60 7.91
C GLY A 13 27.26 5.99 8.82
N ILE A 14 26.02 5.66 8.44
CA ILE A 14 24.85 5.57 9.34
C ILE A 14 24.94 4.28 10.16
N ARG A 15 26.07 3.60 10.08
CA ARG A 15 26.39 2.51 10.98
C ARG A 15 26.86 3.05 12.32
N SER A 16 26.16 2.65 13.35
CA SER A 16 26.69 2.41 14.69
C SER A 16 26.53 3.43 15.81
N ARG A 17 26.12 4.67 15.61
CA ARG A 17 25.90 5.53 16.80
C ARG A 17 24.54 5.34 17.48
N TRP A 18 23.56 4.78 16.77
CA TRP A 18 22.21 4.59 17.28
C TRP A 18 21.94 3.19 17.86
N GLN A 19 22.78 2.20 17.51
CA GLN A 19 22.56 0.81 17.93
C GLN A 19 23.12 0.47 19.32
N SER A 20 23.94 1.31 19.92
CA SER A 20 24.64 0.93 21.15
C SER A 20 23.98 1.41 22.45
N GLY A 21 23.07 2.39 22.40
CA GLY A 21 22.53 2.99 23.64
C GLY A 21 21.29 2.32 24.23
N SER A 22 20.38 1.80 23.41
CA SER A 22 19.08 1.29 23.89
C SER A 22 19.06 -0.22 24.16
N ARG A 23 19.90 -0.99 23.49
CA ARG A 23 19.91 -2.47 23.61
C ARG A 23 20.29 -2.99 25.00
N TYR A 24 20.98 -2.19 25.80
CA TYR A 24 21.44 -2.61 27.12
C TYR A 24 20.45 -2.33 28.27
N LEU A 25 19.35 -1.63 28.01
CA LEU A 25 18.41 -1.20 29.05
C LEU A 25 17.10 -2.00 29.09
N GLU A 26 16.85 -2.86 28.10
CA GLU A 26 15.67 -3.72 28.11
C GLU A 26 16.00 -5.13 28.58
N THR A 27 15.15 -5.67 29.46
CA THR A 27 15.21 -7.08 29.82
C THR A 27 14.84 -7.94 28.60
N CYS A 28 15.33 -9.20 28.54
CA CYS A 28 15.05 -10.11 27.44
C CYS A 28 13.54 -10.26 27.20
N ASN A 29 12.76 -10.39 28.26
CA ASN A 29 11.30 -10.51 28.22
C ASN A 29 10.60 -9.26 27.63
N GLU A 30 11.07 -8.06 27.95
CA GLU A 30 10.50 -6.82 27.42
C GLU A 30 10.77 -6.64 25.93
N ARG A 31 11.93 -7.08 25.47
CA ARG A 31 12.30 -7.05 24.06
C ARG A 31 11.45 -8.02 23.25
N ASP A 32 11.20 -9.21 23.79
CA ASP A 32 10.32 -10.21 23.16
C ASP A 32 8.87 -9.71 23.10
N LEU A 33 8.39 -9.06 24.17
CA LEU A 33 7.08 -8.41 24.18
C LEU A 33 7.01 -7.29 23.12
N GLY A 34 8.03 -6.43 23.06
CA GLY A 34 8.10 -5.36 22.06
C GLY A 34 8.08 -5.92 20.64
N ARG A 35 8.83 -7.00 20.38
CA ARG A 35 8.84 -7.68 19.09
C ARG A 35 7.47 -8.28 18.76
N SER A 36 6.84 -8.95 19.71
CA SER A 36 5.50 -9.57 19.51
C SER A 36 4.43 -8.53 19.24
N LEU A 37 4.41 -7.42 19.99
CA LEU A 37 3.51 -6.28 19.73
C LEU A 37 3.76 -5.66 18.37
N SER A 38 5.01 -5.57 17.94
CA SER A 38 5.41 -5.03 16.65
C SER A 38 4.91 -5.90 15.49
N VAL A 39 5.05 -7.21 15.60
CA VAL A 39 4.53 -8.17 14.61
C VAL A 39 3.01 -8.11 14.57
N ALA A 40 2.35 -8.13 15.74
CA ALA A 40 0.89 -8.01 15.82
C ALA A 40 0.38 -6.71 15.20
N PHE A 41 1.06 -5.58 15.45
CA PHE A 41 0.73 -4.29 14.88
C PHE A 41 0.80 -4.31 13.33
N LEU A 42 1.89 -4.83 12.77
CA LEU A 42 2.04 -4.89 11.31
C LEU A 42 1.02 -5.83 10.66
N ILE A 43 0.79 -7.01 11.26
CA ILE A 43 -0.23 -7.94 10.77
C ILE A 43 -1.61 -7.28 10.79
N THR A 44 -1.97 -6.65 11.89
CA THR A 44 -3.27 -5.98 12.01
C THR A 44 -3.40 -4.81 11.04
N TYR A 45 -2.34 -4.02 10.86
CA TYR A 45 -2.35 -2.86 9.99
C TYR A 45 -2.52 -3.22 8.50
N TYR A 46 -1.88 -4.30 8.05
CA TYR A 46 -1.92 -4.70 6.64
C TYR A 46 -2.98 -5.75 6.30
N MET A 47 -3.37 -6.60 7.26
CA MET A 47 -4.22 -7.76 6.98
C MET A 47 -5.61 -7.69 7.57
N LEU A 48 -5.86 -6.85 8.57
CA LEU A 48 -7.21 -6.70 9.12
C LEU A 48 -7.94 -5.50 8.53
N PRO A 49 -9.24 -5.66 8.21
CA PRO A 49 -10.03 -4.58 7.63
C PRO A 49 -10.36 -3.50 8.67
N GLN A 50 -10.57 -2.27 8.20
CA GLN A 50 -10.92 -1.13 9.06
C GLN A 50 -12.33 -1.25 9.68
N TYR A 51 -13.18 -2.11 9.17
CA TYR A 51 -14.50 -2.39 9.73
C TYR A 51 -14.50 -3.47 10.83
N PHE A 52 -13.31 -3.98 11.18
CA PHE A 52 -13.12 -4.89 12.32
C PHE A 52 -12.71 -4.12 13.56
N GLY A 53 -13.58 -4.10 14.57
CA GLY A 53 -13.35 -3.36 15.82
C GLY A 53 -14.62 -3.21 16.66
N VAL A 54 -14.67 -2.17 17.45
CA VAL A 54 -15.81 -1.85 18.35
C VAL A 54 -16.26 -0.41 18.10
N ARG A 55 -17.55 -0.22 17.90
CA ARG A 55 -18.13 1.13 17.79
C ARG A 55 -18.27 1.74 19.18
N LEU A 56 -17.61 2.86 19.40
CA LEU A 56 -17.76 3.68 20.58
C LEU A 56 -18.60 4.93 20.26
N PRO A 57 -19.27 5.56 21.25
CA PRO A 57 -19.97 6.81 21.02
C PRO A 57 -19.02 7.88 20.45
N GLY A 58 -19.29 8.32 19.22
CA GLY A 58 -18.51 9.35 18.53
C GLY A 58 -17.19 8.93 17.90
N PHE A 59 -16.74 7.67 18.06
CA PHE A 59 -15.48 7.20 17.52
C PHE A 59 -15.45 5.69 17.32
N ASP A 60 -15.05 5.25 16.13
CA ASP A 60 -14.88 3.82 15.82
C ASP A 60 -13.47 3.34 16.23
N MET A 61 -13.41 2.47 17.24
CA MET A 61 -12.18 1.85 17.71
C MET A 61 -11.88 0.59 16.90
N THR A 62 -11.24 0.75 15.74
CA THR A 62 -10.82 -0.38 14.89
C THR A 62 -9.67 -1.16 15.52
N ALA A 63 -9.47 -2.41 15.13
CA ALA A 63 -8.35 -3.22 15.62
C ALA A 63 -6.99 -2.55 15.38
N GLN A 64 -6.83 -1.86 14.24
CA GLN A 64 -5.63 -1.08 13.93
C GLN A 64 -5.41 0.04 14.96
N ARG A 65 -6.45 0.80 15.30
CA ARG A 65 -6.40 1.88 16.31
C ARG A 65 -6.13 1.36 17.70
N MET A 66 -6.70 0.20 18.06
CA MET A 66 -6.40 -0.45 19.34
C MET A 66 -4.91 -0.78 19.47
N LEU A 67 -4.30 -1.34 18.44
CA LEU A 67 -2.87 -1.64 18.48
C LEU A 67 -1.98 -0.40 18.41
N ILE A 68 -2.41 0.68 17.73
CA ILE A 68 -1.72 1.98 17.81
C ILE A 68 -1.69 2.46 19.26
N VAL A 69 -2.81 2.41 19.97
CA VAL A 69 -2.89 2.81 21.39
C VAL A 69 -2.03 1.91 22.26
N LEU A 70 -2.12 0.58 22.11
CA LEU A 70 -1.33 -0.38 22.90
C LEU A 70 0.17 -0.20 22.69
N LEU A 71 0.60 -0.03 21.43
CA LEU A 71 2.00 0.21 21.10
C LEU A 71 2.46 1.59 21.61
N GLY A 72 1.61 2.60 21.51
CA GLY A 72 1.84 3.92 22.10
C GLY A 72 2.05 3.85 23.62
N LEU A 73 1.18 3.15 24.34
CA LEU A 73 1.31 2.93 25.78
C LEU A 73 2.58 2.16 26.13
N PHE A 74 2.94 1.15 25.33
CA PHE A 74 4.18 0.41 25.51
C PHE A 74 5.42 1.32 25.33
N ILE A 75 5.41 2.23 24.38
CA ILE A 75 6.49 3.20 24.18
C ILE A 75 6.53 4.19 25.35
N LEU A 76 5.39 4.72 25.77
CA LEU A 76 5.30 5.69 26.85
C LEU A 76 5.62 5.12 28.24
N SER A 77 5.55 3.78 28.42
CA SER A 77 5.82 3.12 29.69
C SER A 77 7.27 3.25 30.18
N LYS A 78 8.22 3.57 29.28
CA LYS A 78 9.64 3.78 29.63
C LYS A 78 10.21 5.05 28.99
N GLU A 79 10.90 5.86 29.78
CA GLU A 79 11.53 7.09 29.31
C GLU A 79 12.56 6.86 28.20
N SER A 80 13.29 5.74 28.23
CA SER A 80 14.24 5.38 27.16
C SER A 80 13.55 5.19 25.82
N ARG A 81 12.42 4.47 25.77
CA ARG A 81 11.64 4.24 24.54
C ARG A 81 11.03 5.54 24.02
N LYS A 82 10.45 6.32 24.92
CA LYS A 82 9.87 7.63 24.63
C LYS A 82 10.92 8.57 24.02
N LYS A 83 12.12 8.62 24.61
CA LYS A 83 13.22 9.44 24.07
C LYS A 83 13.59 9.03 22.64
N ILE A 84 13.78 7.72 22.39
CA ILE A 84 14.13 7.19 21.06
C ILE A 84 13.02 7.49 20.04
N PHE A 85 11.75 7.31 20.43
CA PHE A 85 10.62 7.64 19.56
C PHE A 85 10.61 9.13 19.18
N TRP A 86 10.72 10.03 20.17
CA TRP A 86 10.74 11.48 19.92
C TRP A 86 11.96 11.95 19.13
N GLU A 87 13.12 11.34 19.35
CA GLU A 87 14.29 11.60 18.51
C GLU A 87 14.03 11.17 17.05
N GLY A 88 13.35 10.04 16.83
CA GLY A 88 12.93 9.61 15.51
C GLY A 88 12.01 10.61 14.83
N VAL A 89 11.02 11.13 15.56
CA VAL A 89 10.08 12.15 15.06
C VAL A 89 10.82 13.46 14.73
N LYS A 90 11.64 13.97 15.65
CA LYS A 90 12.39 15.23 15.47
C LYS A 90 13.40 15.19 14.33
N ASN A 91 14.01 14.01 14.09
CA ASN A 91 14.97 13.83 13.02
C ASN A 91 14.32 13.62 11.63
N CYS A 92 12.98 13.54 11.57
CA CYS A 92 12.27 13.50 10.30
C CYS A 92 12.33 14.87 9.63
N LYS A 93 12.97 14.95 8.47
CA LYS A 93 13.09 16.22 7.70
C LYS A 93 11.73 16.79 7.28
N LEU A 94 10.72 15.95 7.16
CA LEU A 94 9.36 16.35 6.79
C LEU A 94 8.50 16.78 7.99
N TRP A 95 9.04 16.71 9.21
CA TRP A 95 8.30 17.07 10.42
C TRP A 95 7.61 18.45 10.36
N PRO A 96 8.28 19.54 9.88
CA PRO A 96 7.62 20.85 9.81
C PRO A 96 6.41 20.86 8.88
N ALA A 97 6.52 20.18 7.73
CA ALA A 97 5.40 20.07 6.77
C ALA A 97 4.24 19.25 7.36
N MET A 98 4.54 18.14 8.05
CA MET A 98 3.55 17.32 8.74
C MET A 98 2.85 18.09 9.86
N ALA A 99 3.60 18.87 10.66
CA ALA A 99 3.05 19.72 11.70
C ALA A 99 2.17 20.83 11.12
N GLY A 100 2.58 21.46 10.03
CA GLY A 100 1.77 22.43 9.31
C GLY A 100 0.47 21.83 8.78
N TYR A 101 0.53 20.64 8.17
CA TYR A 101 -0.65 19.91 7.71
C TYR A 101 -1.61 19.59 8.87
N LEU A 102 -1.11 19.06 10.00
CA LEU A 102 -1.92 18.82 11.19
C LEU A 102 -2.53 20.11 11.75
N GLY A 103 -1.79 21.23 11.71
CA GLY A 103 -2.29 22.55 12.12
C GLY A 103 -3.49 22.99 11.27
N ILE A 104 -3.42 22.81 9.96
CA ILE A 104 -4.53 23.09 9.03
C ILE A 104 -5.73 22.18 9.33
N CYS A 105 -5.49 20.87 9.50
CA CYS A 105 -6.56 19.92 9.85
C CYS A 105 -7.23 20.26 11.19
N PHE A 106 -6.46 20.67 12.19
CA PHE A 106 -6.97 21.10 13.48
C PHE A 106 -7.83 22.36 13.34
N TYR A 107 -7.30 23.39 12.68
CA TYR A 107 -8.01 24.63 12.41
C TYR A 107 -9.35 24.39 11.71
N THR A 108 -9.32 23.61 10.63
CA THR A 108 -10.53 23.26 9.86
C THR A 108 -11.51 22.44 10.71
N GLY A 109 -11.03 21.49 11.50
CA GLY A 109 -11.84 20.64 12.37
C GLY A 109 -12.56 21.43 13.46
N VAL A 110 -11.87 22.40 14.07
CA VAL A 110 -12.45 23.30 15.07
C VAL A 110 -13.52 24.20 14.46
N LEU A 111 -13.22 24.83 13.32
CA LEU A 111 -14.15 25.75 12.65
C LEU A 111 -15.43 25.06 12.16
N ARG A 112 -15.30 23.82 11.69
CA ARG A 112 -16.46 23.05 11.19
C ARG A 112 -17.17 22.23 12.28
N GLY A 113 -16.67 22.23 13.52
CA GLY A 113 -17.20 21.40 14.59
C GLY A 113 -17.01 19.89 14.36
N HIS A 114 -16.12 19.49 13.43
CA HIS A 114 -15.85 18.10 13.09
C HIS A 114 -14.44 17.70 13.53
N ILE A 115 -14.28 17.31 14.79
CA ILE A 115 -12.98 16.92 15.34
C ILE A 115 -12.33 15.73 14.60
N GLY A 116 -13.11 14.90 13.92
CA GLY A 116 -12.63 13.80 13.08
C GLY A 116 -11.70 14.26 11.97
N THR A 117 -11.89 15.45 11.41
CA THR A 117 -11.02 16.05 10.39
C THR A 117 -9.57 16.19 10.87
N PHE A 118 -9.35 16.35 12.16
CA PHE A 118 -8.02 16.39 12.77
C PHE A 118 -7.57 15.02 13.28
N LEU A 119 -8.46 14.27 13.93
CA LEU A 119 -8.08 13.00 14.56
C LEU A 119 -7.63 11.93 13.57
N TYR A 120 -8.27 11.82 12.40
CA TYR A 120 -7.87 10.82 11.41
C TYR A 120 -6.44 11.04 10.86
N PRO A 121 -6.09 12.22 10.34
CA PRO A 121 -4.72 12.50 9.93
C PRO A 121 -3.68 12.34 11.06
N LEU A 122 -4.03 12.71 12.29
CA LEU A 122 -3.16 12.53 13.44
C LEU A 122 -2.87 11.06 13.71
N ILE A 123 -3.89 10.19 13.66
CA ILE A 123 -3.75 8.75 13.87
C ILE A 123 -2.90 8.13 12.75
N GLU A 124 -3.12 8.52 11.49
CA GLU A 124 -2.33 8.02 10.36
C GLU A 124 -0.85 8.43 10.44
N LEU A 125 -0.56 9.68 10.81
CA LEU A 125 0.82 10.11 11.04
C LEU A 125 1.45 9.40 12.24
N LEU A 126 0.70 9.17 13.31
CA LEU A 126 1.18 8.40 14.45
C LEU A 126 1.49 6.96 14.04
N ALA A 127 0.62 6.32 13.25
CA ALA A 127 0.86 4.97 12.72
C ALA A 127 2.13 4.91 11.88
N LEU A 128 2.37 5.91 11.02
CA LEU A 128 3.61 6.02 10.24
C LEU A 128 4.86 6.04 11.12
N PHE A 129 4.89 6.91 12.14
CA PHE A 129 6.02 6.98 13.06
C PHE A 129 6.18 5.71 13.90
N LEU A 130 5.08 5.06 14.28
CA LEU A 130 5.12 3.77 14.97
C LEU A 130 5.69 2.67 14.07
N VAL A 131 5.31 2.60 12.79
CA VAL A 131 5.92 1.66 11.84
C VAL A 131 7.42 1.87 11.75
N VAL A 132 7.88 3.12 11.59
CA VAL A 132 9.31 3.43 11.53
C VAL A 132 10.03 3.04 12.83
N TYR A 133 9.43 3.32 13.99
CA TYR A 133 9.98 2.95 15.29
C TYR A 133 10.12 1.43 15.44
N VAL A 134 9.07 0.68 15.12
CA VAL A 134 9.03 -0.78 15.18
C VAL A 134 10.08 -1.42 14.28
N LEU A 135 10.22 -0.91 13.06
CA LEU A 135 11.22 -1.37 12.10
C LEU A 135 12.64 -1.17 12.64
N ARG A 136 12.91 -0.03 13.25
CA ARG A 136 14.26 0.30 13.72
C ARG A 136 14.65 -0.46 14.98
N GLU A 137 13.73 -0.57 15.94
CA GLU A 137 14.07 -1.05 17.28
C GLU A 137 13.87 -2.57 17.44
N TYR A 138 12.83 -3.15 16.83
CA TYR A 138 12.43 -4.53 17.12
C TYR A 138 12.60 -5.51 15.97
N LEU A 139 12.36 -5.12 14.73
CA LEU A 139 12.37 -6.04 13.59
C LEU A 139 13.64 -5.95 12.75
N GLY A 140 14.17 -4.75 12.56
CA GLY A 140 15.19 -4.50 11.54
C GLY A 140 14.64 -4.65 10.11
N SER A 141 15.46 -4.29 9.12
CA SER A 141 15.08 -4.40 7.70
C SER A 141 14.76 -5.83 7.30
N ASP A 142 15.61 -6.76 7.69
CA ASP A 142 15.52 -8.15 7.24
C ASP A 142 14.28 -8.85 7.85
N GLY A 143 14.03 -8.61 9.16
CA GLY A 143 12.84 -9.14 9.83
C GLY A 143 11.53 -8.59 9.25
N TYR A 144 11.51 -7.31 8.88
CA TYR A 144 10.37 -6.70 8.20
C TYR A 144 10.15 -7.29 6.81
N LEU A 145 11.19 -7.42 6.00
CA LEU A 145 11.09 -7.98 4.65
C LEU A 145 10.51 -9.39 4.66
N VAL A 146 11.01 -10.25 5.57
CA VAL A 146 10.48 -11.62 5.73
C VAL A 146 9.01 -11.61 6.14
N LEU A 147 8.65 -10.79 7.15
CA LEU A 147 7.27 -10.69 7.62
C LEU A 147 6.35 -10.15 6.53
N PHE A 148 6.75 -9.07 5.87
CA PHE A 148 5.97 -8.43 4.82
C PHE A 148 5.72 -9.38 3.64
N ARG A 149 6.72 -10.13 3.18
CA ARG A 149 6.57 -11.13 2.12
C ARG A 149 5.58 -12.23 2.49
N ARG A 150 5.62 -12.71 3.74
CA ARG A 150 4.65 -13.70 4.23
C ARG A 150 3.22 -13.13 4.22
N MET A 151 3.05 -11.90 4.70
CA MET A 151 1.75 -11.22 4.66
C MET A 151 1.29 -11.02 3.22
N LEU A 152 2.17 -10.57 2.33
CA LEU A 152 1.86 -10.37 0.92
C LEU A 152 1.44 -11.67 0.22
N LEU A 153 2.11 -12.79 0.52
CA LEU A 153 1.71 -14.11 0.03
C LEU A 153 0.29 -14.47 0.47
N VAL A 154 0.01 -14.33 1.76
CA VAL A 154 -1.33 -14.62 2.31
C VAL A 154 -2.39 -13.71 1.68
N LEU A 155 -2.10 -12.41 1.57
CA LEU A 155 -3.01 -11.46 0.91
C LEU A 155 -3.29 -11.86 -0.55
N CYS A 156 -2.27 -12.24 -1.30
CA CYS A 156 -2.43 -12.67 -2.69
C CYS A 156 -3.26 -13.95 -2.81
N LEU A 157 -3.05 -14.92 -1.92
CA LEU A 157 -3.84 -16.15 -1.90
C LEU A 157 -5.31 -15.86 -1.56
N LEU A 158 -5.56 -15.02 -0.55
CA LEU A 158 -6.92 -14.60 -0.19
C LEU A 158 -7.58 -13.80 -1.31
N GLY A 159 -6.83 -12.96 -2.05
CA GLY A 159 -7.36 -12.24 -3.20
C GLY A 159 -7.78 -13.16 -4.35
N ILE A 160 -7.06 -14.26 -4.60
CA ILE A 160 -7.46 -15.28 -5.57
C ILE A 160 -8.74 -15.99 -5.11
N VAL A 161 -8.82 -16.35 -3.82
CA VAL A 161 -10.05 -16.94 -3.24
C VAL A 161 -11.23 -15.97 -3.37
N GLU A 162 -11.01 -14.69 -3.06
CA GLU A 162 -12.00 -13.63 -3.22
C GLU A 162 -12.51 -13.52 -4.65
N ALA A 163 -11.60 -13.56 -5.64
CA ALA A 163 -11.97 -13.53 -7.06
C ALA A 163 -12.85 -14.74 -7.44
N GLY A 164 -12.51 -15.93 -6.94
CA GLY A 164 -13.29 -17.14 -7.18
C GLY A 164 -14.65 -17.15 -6.49
N MET A 165 -14.76 -16.53 -5.31
CA MET A 165 -16.01 -16.45 -4.54
C MET A 165 -16.94 -15.32 -5.01
N GLY A 166 -16.42 -14.33 -5.76
CA GLY A 166 -17.15 -13.11 -6.13
C GLY A 166 -17.55 -12.24 -4.93
N ARG A 167 -16.93 -12.44 -3.78
CA ARG A 167 -17.09 -11.64 -2.57
C ARG A 167 -15.86 -11.73 -1.67
N THR A 168 -15.58 -10.67 -0.92
CA THR A 168 -14.43 -10.70 -0.03
C THR A 168 -14.68 -11.58 1.20
N PRO A 169 -13.73 -12.49 1.55
CA PRO A 169 -13.81 -13.26 2.79
C PRO A 169 -13.70 -12.37 4.03
N PHE A 170 -13.13 -11.19 3.90
CA PHE A 170 -13.02 -10.21 4.98
C PHE A 170 -14.37 -9.63 5.42
N ALA A 171 -15.41 -9.70 4.58
CA ALA A 171 -16.77 -9.25 4.95
C ALA A 171 -17.31 -9.95 6.21
N TYR A 172 -16.88 -11.19 6.47
CA TYR A 172 -17.25 -11.90 7.70
C TYR A 172 -16.65 -11.29 8.98
N LEU A 173 -15.66 -10.41 8.85
CA LEU A 173 -15.04 -9.70 9.96
C LEU A 173 -15.70 -8.34 10.24
N GLU A 174 -16.82 -8.01 9.57
CA GLU A 174 -17.53 -6.77 9.85
C GLU A 174 -18.17 -6.84 11.24
N THR A 175 -17.60 -6.08 12.17
CA THR A 175 -18.11 -5.90 13.53
C THR A 175 -18.59 -4.47 13.78
N ILE A 176 -18.20 -3.52 12.91
CA ILE A 176 -18.67 -2.14 12.93
C ILE A 176 -19.61 -1.94 11.73
N PRO A 177 -20.94 -2.00 11.94
CA PRO A 177 -21.92 -1.94 10.84
C PRO A 177 -21.81 -0.63 10.05
N GLY A 178 -21.89 -0.74 8.72
CA GLY A 178 -21.89 0.41 7.80
C GLY A 178 -20.52 0.94 7.40
N LEU A 179 -19.41 0.34 7.89
CA LEU A 179 -18.07 0.64 7.37
C LEU A 179 -17.69 -0.23 6.17
N TYR A 180 -18.28 -1.40 6.03
CA TYR A 180 -18.12 -2.22 4.83
C TYR A 180 -19.04 -1.70 3.72
N THR A 181 -18.45 -1.29 2.61
CA THR A 181 -19.19 -0.68 1.48
C THR A 181 -19.81 -1.69 0.52
N GLY A 182 -19.68 -2.98 0.79
CA GLY A 182 -20.16 -4.04 -0.10
C GLY A 182 -19.15 -4.40 -1.20
N GLY A 183 -19.52 -5.36 -2.03
CA GLY A 183 -18.70 -5.81 -3.16
C GLY A 183 -18.64 -4.76 -4.27
N MET A 184 -17.46 -4.55 -4.84
CA MET A 184 -17.27 -3.64 -5.96
C MET A 184 -17.43 -4.36 -7.29
N ILE A 185 -18.49 -4.05 -8.03
CA ILE A 185 -18.70 -4.53 -9.40
C ILE A 185 -18.49 -3.35 -10.35
N ARG A 186 -17.69 -3.55 -11.39
CA ARG A 186 -17.49 -2.57 -12.46
C ARG A 186 -17.45 -3.30 -13.80
N SER A 187 -18.18 -2.79 -14.79
CA SER A 187 -18.24 -3.39 -16.12
C SER A 187 -18.58 -4.88 -16.09
N GLY A 188 -19.51 -5.29 -15.21
CA GLY A 188 -19.95 -6.68 -15.05
C GLY A 188 -18.97 -7.61 -14.32
N SER A 189 -17.77 -7.13 -13.94
CA SER A 189 -16.76 -7.94 -13.25
C SER A 189 -16.60 -7.53 -11.79
N TYR A 190 -16.51 -8.54 -10.90
CA TYR A 190 -16.18 -8.33 -9.50
C TYR A 190 -14.71 -7.89 -9.37
N ARG A 191 -14.45 -6.92 -8.51
CA ARG A 191 -13.13 -6.36 -8.23
C ARG A 191 -12.69 -6.73 -6.84
N ILE A 192 -11.58 -7.46 -6.72
CA ILE A 192 -11.05 -7.83 -5.42
C ILE A 192 -10.60 -6.57 -4.64
N MET A 193 -10.83 -6.58 -3.35
CA MET A 193 -10.49 -5.47 -2.45
C MET A 193 -9.70 -5.92 -1.21
N GLY A 194 -9.55 -7.22 -0.98
CA GLY A 194 -8.85 -7.77 0.16
C GLY A 194 -9.36 -7.22 1.49
N PRO A 195 -8.46 -6.91 2.43
CA PRO A 195 -8.82 -6.27 3.70
C PRO A 195 -9.12 -4.77 3.58
N ALA A 196 -8.84 -4.16 2.43
CA ALA A 196 -9.13 -2.75 2.21
C ALA A 196 -10.60 -2.56 1.80
N ASN A 197 -11.18 -1.41 2.11
CA ASN A 197 -12.55 -1.08 1.72
C ASN A 197 -12.70 -0.71 0.24
N HIS A 198 -11.59 -0.69 -0.51
CA HIS A 198 -11.58 -0.27 -1.89
C HIS A 198 -10.50 -1.01 -2.67
N SER A 199 -10.83 -1.48 -3.88
CA SER A 199 -9.90 -2.20 -4.77
C SER A 199 -8.64 -1.39 -5.11
N LEU A 200 -8.73 -0.05 -5.21
CA LEU A 200 -7.58 0.83 -5.39
C LEU A 200 -6.60 0.73 -4.21
N ALA A 201 -7.12 0.81 -2.98
CA ALA A 201 -6.27 0.76 -1.78
C ALA A 201 -5.59 -0.61 -1.65
N TYR A 202 -6.32 -1.69 -1.93
CA TYR A 202 -5.73 -3.03 -1.96
C TYR A 202 -4.63 -3.16 -3.03
N GLY A 203 -4.89 -2.66 -4.23
CA GLY A 203 -3.89 -2.62 -5.30
C GLY A 203 -2.63 -1.84 -4.91
N LEU A 204 -2.76 -0.70 -4.22
CA LEU A 204 -1.62 0.09 -3.72
C LEU A 204 -0.79 -0.67 -2.68
N ILE A 205 -1.43 -1.43 -1.78
CA ILE A 205 -0.72 -2.30 -0.82
C ILE A 205 0.09 -3.36 -1.60
N LEU A 206 -0.50 -3.97 -2.61
CA LEU A 206 0.16 -5.01 -3.40
C LEU A 206 1.37 -4.47 -4.19
N ILE A 207 1.22 -3.36 -4.91
CA ILE A 207 2.30 -2.79 -5.72
C ILE A 207 3.44 -2.27 -4.85
N SER A 208 3.17 -1.69 -3.67
CA SER A 208 4.22 -1.27 -2.74
C SER A 208 5.16 -2.41 -2.31
N GLY A 209 4.73 -3.67 -2.49
CA GLY A 209 5.53 -4.86 -2.25
C GLY A 209 6.52 -5.19 -3.36
N LEU A 210 6.30 -4.77 -4.60
CA LEU A 210 7.12 -5.17 -5.75
C LEU A 210 8.62 -4.84 -5.58
N PRO A 211 9.03 -3.63 -5.17
CA PRO A 211 10.44 -3.33 -4.94
C PRO A 211 11.06 -4.16 -3.83
N LEU A 212 10.26 -4.47 -2.78
CA LEU A 212 10.70 -5.25 -1.64
C LEU A 212 10.94 -6.73 -2.00
N LEU A 213 10.27 -7.23 -3.05
CA LEU A 213 10.50 -8.58 -3.59
C LEU A 213 11.80 -8.68 -4.39
N CYS A 214 12.36 -7.56 -4.83
CA CYS A 214 13.62 -7.51 -5.58
C CYS A 214 14.85 -7.41 -4.67
N ILE A 215 14.71 -7.44 -3.35
CA ILE A 215 15.82 -7.33 -2.41
C ILE A 215 16.25 -8.75 -1.97
N ASP A 216 17.49 -9.13 -2.27
CA ASP A 216 18.13 -10.30 -1.68
C ASP A 216 18.77 -9.91 -0.35
N GLU A 217 18.19 -10.39 0.75
CA GLU A 217 18.65 -10.09 2.11
C GLU A 217 20.02 -10.70 2.38
N THR A 218 20.30 -11.89 1.81
CA THR A 218 21.52 -12.65 2.06
C THR A 218 22.71 -11.96 1.40
N LYS A 219 22.54 -11.56 0.15
CA LYS A 219 23.59 -10.91 -0.65
C LYS A 219 23.56 -9.38 -0.52
N ARG A 220 22.49 -8.80 0.07
CA ARG A 220 22.25 -7.35 0.14
C ARG A 220 22.36 -6.67 -1.22
N CYS A 221 21.83 -7.33 -2.24
CA CYS A 221 21.84 -6.82 -3.61
C CYS A 221 20.42 -6.81 -4.17
N PHE A 222 20.26 -6.10 -5.28
CA PHE A 222 19.03 -6.08 -6.05
C PHE A 222 19.00 -7.31 -6.96
N ASP A 223 17.97 -8.16 -6.84
CA ASP A 223 17.70 -9.30 -7.72
C ASP A 223 16.21 -9.41 -8.02
N ILE A 224 15.82 -9.05 -9.25
CA ILE A 224 14.42 -9.05 -9.68
C ILE A 224 13.83 -10.46 -9.79
N PHE A 225 14.67 -11.50 -9.83
CA PHE A 225 14.23 -12.90 -9.94
C PHE A 225 14.15 -13.61 -8.58
N GLN A 226 14.57 -12.96 -7.50
CA GLN A 226 14.66 -13.57 -6.15
C GLN A 226 13.33 -14.17 -5.69
N HIS A 227 12.24 -13.44 -5.88
CA HIS A 227 10.89 -13.88 -5.48
C HIS A 227 9.89 -13.83 -6.64
N LEU A 228 10.33 -14.26 -7.83
CA LEU A 228 9.54 -14.24 -9.05
C LEU A 228 8.12 -14.85 -8.89
N PRO A 229 7.92 -16.02 -8.26
CA PRO A 229 6.58 -16.58 -8.10
C PRO A 229 5.63 -15.65 -7.31
N LEU A 230 6.11 -15.04 -6.23
CA LEU A 230 5.32 -14.10 -5.45
C LEU A 230 5.07 -12.80 -6.23
N MET A 231 6.04 -12.33 -7.00
CA MET A 231 5.86 -11.17 -7.87
C MET A 231 4.78 -11.41 -8.93
N LEU A 232 4.75 -12.60 -9.54
CA LEU A 232 3.69 -12.99 -10.48
C LEU A 232 2.32 -13.04 -9.80
N LEU A 233 2.24 -13.57 -8.57
CA LEU A 233 1.00 -13.57 -7.79
C LEU A 233 0.51 -12.15 -7.49
N VAL A 234 1.42 -11.23 -7.17
CA VAL A 234 1.08 -9.81 -6.98
C VAL A 234 0.53 -9.21 -8.27
N ILE A 235 1.20 -9.41 -9.40
CA ILE A 235 0.77 -8.92 -10.72
C ILE A 235 -0.65 -9.43 -11.04
N ILE A 236 -0.91 -10.74 -10.87
CA ILE A 236 -2.23 -11.33 -11.09
C ILE A 236 -3.28 -10.66 -10.20
N ASN A 237 -2.99 -10.49 -8.90
CA ASN A 237 -3.92 -9.85 -7.98
C ASN A 237 -4.19 -8.38 -8.36
N VAL A 238 -3.18 -7.63 -8.78
CA VAL A 238 -3.36 -6.24 -9.24
C VAL A 238 -4.29 -6.20 -10.47
N PHE A 239 -4.15 -7.12 -11.42
CA PHE A 239 -5.12 -7.26 -12.51
C PHE A 239 -6.53 -7.53 -11.99
N LEU A 240 -6.69 -8.44 -11.02
CA LEU A 240 -8.00 -8.77 -10.43
C LEU A 240 -8.64 -7.61 -9.65
N THR A 241 -7.86 -6.61 -9.21
CA THR A 241 -8.45 -5.39 -8.62
C THR A 241 -9.25 -4.58 -9.64
N GLY A 242 -9.00 -4.73 -10.94
CA GLY A 242 -9.62 -3.95 -12.01
C GLY A 242 -9.44 -2.44 -11.84
N SER A 243 -8.40 -2.00 -11.14
CA SER A 243 -8.10 -0.60 -10.90
C SER A 243 -7.10 -0.08 -11.94
N ARG A 244 -7.56 0.78 -12.84
CA ARG A 244 -6.74 1.36 -13.91
C ARG A 244 -5.52 2.09 -13.37
N SER A 245 -5.71 2.89 -12.32
CA SER A 245 -4.63 3.66 -11.70
C SER A 245 -3.56 2.74 -11.12
N THR A 246 -3.94 1.65 -10.45
CA THR A 246 -2.98 0.68 -9.92
C THR A 246 -2.27 -0.09 -11.01
N LEU A 247 -2.96 -0.44 -12.10
CA LEU A 247 -2.33 -1.07 -13.27
C LEU A 247 -1.30 -0.15 -13.94
N ALA A 248 -1.64 1.13 -14.12
CA ALA A 248 -0.72 2.12 -14.69
C ALA A 248 0.51 2.33 -13.80
N VAL A 249 0.31 2.48 -12.47
CA VAL A 249 1.42 2.62 -11.51
C VAL A 249 2.26 1.36 -11.46
N MET A 250 1.67 0.16 -11.47
CA MET A 250 2.40 -1.10 -11.54
C MET A 250 3.27 -1.18 -12.81
N GLY A 251 2.71 -0.79 -13.96
CA GLY A 251 3.46 -0.75 -15.23
C GLY A 251 4.67 0.17 -15.15
N LEU A 252 4.49 1.37 -14.60
CA LEU A 252 5.59 2.32 -14.38
C LEU A 252 6.63 1.77 -13.40
N GLU A 253 6.18 1.17 -12.30
CA GLU A 253 7.07 0.59 -11.29
C GLU A 253 7.89 -0.58 -11.87
N LEU A 254 7.26 -1.51 -12.60
CA LEU A 254 7.97 -2.59 -13.28
C LEU A 254 8.99 -2.06 -14.29
N LEU A 255 8.65 -1.01 -15.03
CA LEU A 255 9.59 -0.33 -15.93
C LEU A 255 10.80 0.23 -15.18
N LEU A 256 10.57 0.92 -14.06
CA LEU A 256 11.63 1.46 -13.22
C LEU A 256 12.50 0.34 -12.64
N LEU A 257 11.91 -0.76 -12.16
CA LEU A 257 12.65 -1.92 -11.67
C LEU A 257 13.52 -2.55 -12.79
N CYS A 258 13.02 -2.62 -14.02
CA CYS A 258 13.79 -3.06 -15.19
C CYS A 258 14.97 -2.14 -15.51
N ILE A 259 14.77 -0.82 -15.41
CA ILE A 259 15.83 0.18 -15.65
C ILE A 259 16.92 0.09 -14.57
N LEU A 260 16.51 -0.10 -13.31
CA LEU A 260 17.42 -0.22 -12.17
C LEU A 260 18.14 -1.57 -12.10
N ALA A 261 17.61 -2.60 -12.77
CA ALA A 261 18.17 -3.93 -12.76
C ALA A 261 19.59 -3.97 -13.37
N PRO A 262 20.51 -4.79 -12.81
CA PRO A 262 21.81 -5.04 -13.42
C PRO A 262 21.69 -5.52 -14.86
N GLY A 263 22.68 -5.19 -15.71
CA GLY A 263 22.62 -5.48 -17.16
C GLY A 263 22.40 -6.95 -17.51
N THR A 264 22.93 -7.87 -16.71
CA THR A 264 22.71 -9.32 -16.86
C THR A 264 21.26 -9.71 -16.60
N GLN A 265 20.65 -9.17 -15.54
CA GLN A 265 19.25 -9.41 -15.20
C GLN A 265 18.30 -8.75 -16.20
N ARG A 266 18.63 -7.55 -16.69
CA ARG A 266 17.88 -6.86 -17.74
C ARG A 266 17.82 -7.66 -19.04
N LYS A 267 18.94 -8.22 -19.48
CA LYS A 267 18.97 -9.12 -20.64
C LYS A 267 18.09 -10.34 -20.41
N ARG A 268 18.18 -10.98 -19.24
CA ARG A 268 17.33 -12.12 -18.89
C ARG A 268 15.85 -11.76 -18.89
N LEU A 269 15.46 -10.59 -18.37
CA LEU A 269 14.07 -10.09 -18.43
C LEU A 269 13.59 -9.94 -19.87
N LEU A 270 14.38 -9.30 -20.73
CA LEU A 270 14.04 -9.10 -22.14
C LEU A 270 13.86 -10.43 -22.89
N PHE A 271 14.68 -11.44 -22.60
CA PHE A 271 14.63 -12.71 -23.31
C PHE A 271 13.71 -13.77 -22.68
N THR A 272 13.22 -13.57 -21.45
CA THR A 272 12.32 -14.53 -20.79
C THR A 272 10.95 -13.92 -20.47
N VAL A 273 10.91 -12.82 -19.74
CA VAL A 273 9.63 -12.28 -19.24
C VAL A 273 8.87 -11.54 -20.34
N LEU A 274 9.58 -10.73 -21.15
CA LEU A 274 8.94 -9.98 -22.23
C LEU A 274 8.31 -10.90 -23.29
N PRO A 275 8.98 -11.94 -23.82
CA PRO A 275 8.34 -12.86 -24.76
C PRO A 275 7.13 -13.59 -24.18
N VAL A 276 7.19 -13.99 -22.90
CA VAL A 276 6.04 -14.62 -22.23
C VAL A 276 4.88 -13.65 -22.11
N GLY A 277 5.14 -12.40 -21.72
CA GLY A 277 4.11 -11.36 -21.66
C GLY A 277 3.49 -11.07 -23.03
N LEU A 278 4.30 -10.97 -24.07
CA LEU A 278 3.82 -10.81 -25.45
C LEU A 278 3.03 -12.03 -25.94
N LEU A 279 3.46 -13.23 -25.58
CA LEU A 279 2.72 -14.45 -25.89
C LEU A 279 1.33 -14.46 -25.22
N ILE A 280 1.24 -14.10 -23.94
CA ILE A 280 -0.04 -13.98 -23.20
C ILE A 280 -0.94 -12.95 -23.89
N LEU A 281 -0.40 -11.78 -24.24
CA LEU A 281 -1.17 -10.76 -24.94
C LEU A 281 -1.62 -11.23 -26.32
N TRP A 282 -0.75 -11.90 -27.07
CA TRP A 282 -1.06 -12.47 -28.38
C TRP A 282 -2.16 -13.53 -28.28
N LEU A 283 -2.09 -14.43 -27.27
CA LEU A 283 -3.16 -15.42 -27.03
C LEU A 283 -4.47 -14.75 -26.64
N ALA A 284 -4.44 -13.69 -25.83
CA ALA A 284 -5.65 -12.93 -25.50
C ALA A 284 -6.28 -12.29 -26.76
N LEU A 285 -5.45 -11.79 -27.69
CA LEU A 285 -5.91 -11.22 -28.96
C LEU A 285 -6.47 -12.29 -29.91
N LEU A 286 -5.90 -13.51 -29.92
CA LEU A 286 -6.41 -14.62 -30.71
C LEU A 286 -7.73 -15.18 -30.17
N PHE A 287 -7.92 -15.18 -28.86
CA PHE A 287 -9.09 -15.73 -28.17
C PHE A 287 -9.84 -14.66 -27.35
N PRO A 288 -10.32 -13.57 -27.98
CA PRO A 288 -10.92 -12.44 -27.26
C PRO A 288 -12.23 -12.80 -26.53
N ASN A 289 -12.90 -13.88 -26.97
CA ASN A 289 -14.15 -14.38 -26.38
C ASN A 289 -13.92 -15.39 -25.25
N SER A 290 -12.68 -15.80 -24.98
CA SER A 290 -12.37 -16.62 -23.81
C SER A 290 -12.45 -15.76 -22.55
N ALA A 291 -12.90 -16.31 -21.41
CA ALA A 291 -13.01 -15.56 -20.17
C ALA A 291 -11.69 -14.85 -19.77
N PRO A 292 -10.49 -15.51 -19.80
CA PRO A 292 -9.25 -14.82 -19.48
C PRO A 292 -8.83 -13.81 -20.55
N GLY A 293 -9.01 -14.12 -21.85
CA GLY A 293 -8.66 -13.21 -22.95
C GLY A 293 -9.48 -11.94 -22.91
N HIS A 294 -10.81 -12.08 -22.80
CA HIS A 294 -11.72 -10.95 -22.65
C HIS A 294 -11.37 -10.07 -21.44
N TYR A 295 -11.10 -10.69 -20.28
CA TYR A 295 -10.75 -9.96 -19.07
C TYR A 295 -9.44 -9.17 -19.23
N ILE A 296 -8.37 -9.78 -19.77
CA ILE A 296 -7.09 -9.11 -20.00
C ILE A 296 -7.26 -7.93 -20.96
N LEU A 297 -7.94 -8.14 -22.09
CA LEU A 297 -8.16 -7.09 -23.09
C LEU A 297 -9.03 -5.95 -22.54
N LEU A 298 -10.05 -6.29 -21.76
CA LEU A 298 -10.90 -5.32 -21.08
C LEU A 298 -10.06 -4.42 -20.15
N GLN A 299 -9.23 -5.02 -19.30
CA GLN A 299 -8.43 -4.23 -18.34
C GLN A 299 -7.38 -3.35 -19.06
N LEU A 300 -6.69 -3.90 -20.06
CA LEU A 300 -5.70 -3.14 -20.83
C LEU A 300 -6.33 -2.02 -21.65
N SER A 301 -7.45 -2.29 -22.32
CA SER A 301 -8.17 -1.27 -23.11
C SER A 301 -8.64 -0.10 -22.22
N THR A 302 -9.14 -0.39 -21.00
CA THR A 302 -9.55 0.68 -20.07
C THR A 302 -8.38 1.55 -19.60
N VAL A 303 -7.17 0.99 -19.48
CA VAL A 303 -5.96 1.78 -19.17
C VAL A 303 -5.56 2.64 -20.36
N VAL A 304 -5.59 2.07 -21.57
CA VAL A 304 -5.27 2.80 -22.82
C VAL A 304 -6.25 3.95 -23.03
N ASP A 305 -7.55 3.72 -22.84
CA ASP A 305 -8.58 4.76 -22.98
C ASP A 305 -8.37 5.91 -21.99
N GLU A 306 -7.97 5.59 -20.74
CA GLU A 306 -7.69 6.61 -19.73
C GLU A 306 -6.43 7.44 -20.07
N MET A 307 -5.40 6.81 -20.66
CA MET A 307 -4.14 7.48 -20.97
C MET A 307 -4.19 8.29 -22.27
N PHE A 308 -4.93 7.81 -23.28
CA PHE A 308 -4.90 8.34 -24.63
C PHE A 308 -6.25 8.89 -25.11
N GLY A 309 -7.31 8.82 -24.28
CA GLY A 309 -8.65 9.30 -24.65
C GLY A 309 -9.30 8.51 -25.77
N THR A 310 -8.96 7.23 -25.93
CA THR A 310 -9.54 6.33 -26.93
C THR A 310 -10.82 5.67 -26.39
N SER A 311 -11.58 4.97 -27.23
CA SER A 311 -12.80 4.22 -26.84
C SER A 311 -12.66 2.72 -27.10
N MET A 312 -11.46 2.17 -26.86
CA MET A 312 -11.18 0.75 -27.13
C MET A 312 -11.97 -0.20 -26.21
N ALA A 313 -12.24 0.21 -24.98
CA ALA A 313 -12.96 -0.60 -23.99
C ALA A 313 -14.41 -0.85 -24.36
N GLU A 314 -15.03 0.00 -25.18
CA GLU A 314 -16.39 -0.22 -25.70
C GLU A 314 -16.51 -1.51 -26.50
N ARG A 315 -15.45 -1.89 -27.23
CA ARG A 315 -15.40 -3.15 -27.99
C ARG A 315 -15.47 -4.37 -27.09
N TYR A 316 -15.15 -4.22 -25.82
CA TYR A 316 -15.17 -5.28 -24.80
C TYR A 316 -16.32 -5.12 -23.80
N GLY A 317 -17.38 -4.36 -24.20
CA GLY A 317 -18.63 -4.28 -23.42
C GLY A 317 -18.57 -3.30 -22.23
N VAL A 318 -17.59 -2.40 -22.19
CA VAL A 318 -17.62 -1.31 -21.20
C VAL A 318 -18.53 -0.22 -21.72
N ASP A 319 -19.55 0.11 -20.94
CA ASP A 319 -20.41 1.25 -21.25
C ASP A 319 -19.60 2.56 -21.17
N SER A 320 -19.61 3.31 -22.28
CA SER A 320 -18.97 4.61 -22.38
C SER A 320 -19.45 5.61 -21.33
N THR A 321 -20.70 5.46 -20.87
CA THR A 321 -21.28 6.28 -19.80
C THR A 321 -20.55 6.06 -18.46
N SER A 322 -20.10 4.83 -18.17
CA SER A 322 -19.36 4.51 -16.95
C SER A 322 -17.93 5.10 -16.94
N LEU A 323 -17.33 5.21 -18.13
CA LEU A 323 -16.02 5.86 -18.31
C LEU A 323 -16.16 7.38 -18.22
N ALA A 324 -17.15 7.94 -18.92
CA ALA A 324 -17.45 9.37 -18.91
C ALA A 324 -17.83 9.85 -17.50
N ASN A 325 -18.65 9.10 -16.75
CA ASN A 325 -19.01 9.44 -15.38
C ASN A 325 -17.78 9.47 -14.45
N SER A 326 -16.80 8.59 -14.66
CA SER A 326 -15.56 8.59 -13.87
C SER A 326 -14.65 9.78 -14.20
N ALA A 327 -14.61 10.23 -15.46
CA ALA A 327 -13.89 11.42 -15.89
C ALA A 327 -14.61 12.70 -15.42
N SER A 328 -15.91 12.81 -15.65
CA SER A 328 -16.73 13.95 -15.23
C SER A 328 -16.71 14.17 -13.71
N TYR A 329 -16.67 13.08 -12.91
CA TYR A 329 -16.51 13.19 -11.46
C TYR A 329 -15.16 13.81 -11.07
N ARG A 330 -14.07 13.47 -11.76
CA ARG A 330 -12.75 14.08 -11.51
C ARG A 330 -12.73 15.56 -11.93
N ASP A 331 -13.33 15.87 -13.07
CA ASP A 331 -13.46 17.26 -13.52
C ASP A 331 -14.30 18.09 -12.56
N ALA A 332 -15.40 17.49 -12.03
CA ALA A 332 -16.20 18.12 -10.99
C ALA A 332 -15.40 18.34 -9.68
N LEU A 333 -14.52 17.41 -9.32
CA LEU A 333 -13.62 17.59 -8.15
C LEU A 333 -12.62 18.74 -8.38
N LEU A 334 -12.11 18.91 -9.60
CA LEU A 334 -11.23 20.05 -9.93
C LEU A 334 -12.00 21.37 -9.92
N GLN A 335 -13.27 21.37 -10.32
CA GLN A 335 -14.14 22.55 -10.27
C GLN A 335 -14.46 23.02 -8.85
N ILE A 336 -14.29 22.17 -7.82
CA ILE A 336 -14.47 22.58 -6.41
C ILE A 336 -13.57 23.78 -6.06
N PHE A 337 -12.39 23.90 -6.68
CA PHE A 337 -11.51 25.04 -6.46
C PHE A 337 -11.98 26.33 -7.14
N ALA A 338 -12.92 26.26 -8.08
CA ALA A 338 -13.50 27.38 -8.80
C ALA A 338 -14.87 27.80 -8.28
N VAL A 339 -15.32 27.26 -7.16
CA VAL A 339 -16.64 27.54 -6.60
C VAL A 339 -16.60 28.83 -5.77
N ASP A 340 -17.33 29.86 -6.20
CA ASP A 340 -17.32 31.19 -5.59
C ASP A 340 -17.78 31.24 -4.12
N TRP A 341 -18.60 30.27 -3.68
CA TRP A 341 -19.05 30.19 -2.30
C TRP A 341 -18.07 29.48 -1.36
N LEU A 342 -17.02 28.86 -1.90
CA LEU A 342 -16.01 28.22 -1.09
C LEU A 342 -15.06 29.29 -0.55
N ASN A 343 -15.03 29.46 0.77
CA ASN A 343 -14.09 30.39 1.35
C ASN A 343 -12.64 29.85 1.17
N PRO A 344 -11.75 30.57 0.43
CA PRO A 344 -10.40 30.08 0.16
C PRO A 344 -9.56 29.90 1.43
N TRP A 345 -9.97 30.53 2.56
CA TRP A 345 -9.28 30.47 3.84
C TRP A 345 -9.88 29.44 4.81
N LEU A 346 -11.15 29.10 4.62
CA LEU A 346 -11.89 28.22 5.55
C LEU A 346 -12.25 26.87 4.91
N GLY A 347 -12.14 26.77 3.59
CA GLY A 347 -12.41 25.54 2.83
C GLY A 347 -13.89 25.21 2.70
#